data_fcc30a8fd7823c6a27af1047f230dea0
#
_entry.id   fcc30a8fd7823c6a27af1047f230dea0
#
_cell.length_a   1.000
_cell.length_b   1.000
_cell.length_c   1.000
_cell.angle_alpha   90.00
_cell.angle_beta   90.00
_cell.angle_gamma   90.00
#
_symmetry.space_group_name_H-M   'P 1'
#
loop_
_entity.id
_entity.type
_entity.pdbx_description
1 polymer ?
#
loop_
_entity_poly.entity_id
_entity_poly.type
_entity_poly.pdbx_seq_one_letter_code
_entity_poly.pdbx_strand_id
1 'polypeptide(L)'
;TLLDYRGKLQLKIKNYRMATDSDNIDIQDYIQTAPVPKDVMINELNYFLKEIGNDNLRTVTIELLNKYKKQFISYPAAKSMHHDFYSGLIYHTTTMLKIAKALIAIYPSLNKDLLYSGIILHDLGKTIELSGPVGTSYTLEGELLGHIVIMSDEVARMADKLGIEAEEITLLRHII
;
A
#
# COMPACT_ATOMS: atom_id res chain seq x y z
N THR A 1 -35.35 -13.71 -2.42
CA THR A 1 -36.73 -13.23 -2.46
C THR A 1 -36.75 -11.76 -2.08
N LEU A 2 -37.46 -10.97 -2.85
CA LEU A 2 -37.67 -9.55 -2.56
C LEU A 2 -38.73 -9.43 -1.45
N LEU A 3 -38.45 -8.63 -0.44
CA LEU A 3 -39.33 -8.33 0.66
C LEU A 3 -39.47 -6.81 0.81
N ASP A 4 -40.67 -6.35 1.17
CA ASP A 4 -40.89 -5.00 1.67
C ASP A 4 -40.85 -5.03 3.21
N TYR A 5 -39.98 -4.24 3.81
CA TYR A 5 -39.91 -4.04 5.24
C TYR A 5 -39.93 -2.54 5.55
N ARG A 6 -41.07 -2.07 6.12
CA ARG A 6 -41.30 -0.66 6.46
C ARG A 6 -41.11 0.29 5.28
N GLY A 7 -41.60 -0.07 4.09
CA GLY A 7 -41.50 0.72 2.88
C GLY A 7 -40.08 0.71 2.21
N LYS A 8 -39.19 -0.17 2.66
CA LYS A 8 -37.88 -0.37 2.05
C LYS A 8 -37.78 -1.77 1.46
N LEU A 9 -37.46 -1.83 0.18
CA LEU A 9 -37.19 -3.11 -0.49
C LEU A 9 -35.90 -3.74 0.05
N GLN A 10 -36.02 -5.00 0.48
CA GLN A 10 -34.92 -5.80 0.99
C GLN A 10 -34.84 -7.12 0.24
N LEU A 11 -33.60 -7.62 0.05
CA LEU A 11 -33.36 -8.96 -0.48
C LEU A 11 -33.16 -9.96 0.67
N LYS A 12 -34.05 -10.96 0.75
CA LYS A 12 -33.84 -12.10 1.64
C LYS A 12 -32.95 -13.13 0.96
N ILE A 13 -31.73 -13.28 1.46
CA ILE A 13 -30.79 -14.34 1.05
C ILE A 13 -31.31 -15.66 1.59
N LYS A 14 -31.52 -16.64 0.71
CA LYS A 14 -31.94 -18.02 1.10
C LYS A 14 -30.73 -18.94 1.24
N ASN A 15 -29.81 -18.88 0.28
CA ASN A 15 -28.59 -19.69 0.24
C ASN A 15 -27.43 -18.82 -0.20
N TYR A 16 -26.23 -19.13 0.26
CA TYR A 16 -25.00 -18.53 -0.20
C TYR A 16 -23.90 -19.60 -0.22
N ARG A 17 -22.88 -19.36 -1.04
CA ARG A 17 -21.65 -20.12 -1.07
C ARG A 17 -20.48 -19.17 -1.36
N MET A 18 -19.28 -19.61 -1.07
CA MET A 18 -18.09 -18.91 -1.53
C MET A 18 -18.01 -18.94 -3.06
N ALA A 19 -17.60 -17.83 -3.64
CA ALA A 19 -17.27 -17.76 -5.05
C ALA A 19 -16.02 -18.61 -5.35
N THR A 20 -15.99 -19.20 -6.53
CA THR A 20 -14.88 -20.01 -7.04
C THR A 20 -14.36 -19.37 -8.33
N ASP A 21 -13.17 -19.76 -8.78
CA ASP A 21 -12.57 -19.23 -10.01
C ASP A 21 -13.47 -19.43 -11.25
N SER A 22 -14.33 -20.45 -11.23
CA SER A 22 -15.28 -20.71 -12.31
C SER A 22 -16.45 -19.72 -12.40
N ASP A 23 -16.66 -18.90 -11.35
CA ASP A 23 -17.75 -17.92 -11.35
C ASP A 23 -17.41 -16.65 -12.15
N ASN A 24 -16.15 -16.51 -12.55
CA ASN A 24 -15.66 -15.39 -13.38
C ASN A 24 -16.01 -14.00 -12.80
N ILE A 25 -15.94 -13.86 -11.49
CA ILE A 25 -16.28 -12.63 -10.76
C ILE A 25 -15.05 -11.74 -10.66
N ASP A 26 -15.12 -10.51 -11.15
CA ASP A 26 -14.17 -9.48 -10.75
C ASP A 26 -14.64 -8.85 -9.43
N ILE A 27 -13.87 -9.03 -8.37
CA ILE A 27 -14.18 -8.49 -7.06
C ILE A 27 -14.36 -6.97 -7.09
N GLN A 28 -13.71 -6.27 -8.01
CA GLN A 28 -13.77 -4.83 -8.16
C GLN A 28 -15.16 -4.32 -8.56
N ASP A 29 -15.99 -5.16 -9.19
CA ASP A 29 -17.38 -4.82 -9.54
C ASP A 29 -18.31 -4.74 -8.32
N TYR A 30 -17.88 -5.26 -7.17
CA TYR A 30 -18.72 -5.43 -5.96
C TYR A 30 -18.22 -4.67 -4.75
N ILE A 31 -17.06 -4.04 -4.83
CA ILE A 31 -16.44 -3.30 -3.72
C ILE A 31 -16.05 -1.89 -4.17
N GLN A 32 -15.92 -0.99 -3.21
CA GLN A 32 -15.36 0.33 -3.49
C GLN A 32 -13.88 0.19 -3.87
N THR A 33 -13.48 0.87 -4.94
CA THR A 33 -12.11 0.87 -5.44
C THR A 33 -11.54 2.28 -5.46
N ALA A 34 -10.21 2.40 -5.60
CA ALA A 34 -9.55 3.68 -5.79
C ALA A 34 -10.15 4.45 -6.98
N PRO A 35 -10.31 5.79 -6.87
CA PRO A 35 -10.91 6.61 -7.92
C PRO A 35 -9.99 6.83 -9.14
N VAL A 36 -8.75 6.35 -9.08
CA VAL A 36 -7.75 6.45 -10.16
C VAL A 36 -7.47 5.06 -10.72
N PRO A 37 -7.42 4.88 -12.05
CA PRO A 37 -7.10 3.60 -12.66
C PRO A 37 -5.75 3.05 -12.19
N LYS A 38 -5.68 1.74 -12.00
CA LYS A 38 -4.52 1.03 -11.46
C LYS A 38 -3.24 1.24 -12.28
N ASP A 39 -3.35 1.20 -13.60
CA ASP A 39 -2.24 1.42 -14.54
C ASP A 39 -1.68 2.85 -14.43
N VAL A 40 -2.54 3.84 -14.23
CA VAL A 40 -2.12 5.24 -13.99
C VAL A 40 -1.30 5.33 -12.70
N MET A 41 -1.80 4.75 -11.60
CA MET A 41 -1.08 4.76 -10.32
C MET A 41 0.27 4.03 -10.39
N ILE A 42 0.33 2.90 -11.11
CA ILE A 42 1.59 2.17 -11.33
C ILE A 42 2.58 3.00 -12.15
N ASN A 43 2.12 3.69 -13.18
CA ASN A 43 2.98 4.56 -13.99
C ASN A 43 3.51 5.75 -13.18
N GLU A 44 2.67 6.35 -12.34
CA GLU A 44 3.08 7.41 -11.41
C GLU A 44 4.14 6.91 -10.42
N LEU A 45 3.92 5.76 -9.80
CA LEU A 45 4.89 5.14 -8.88
C LEU A 45 6.23 4.91 -9.58
N ASN A 46 6.21 4.33 -10.78
CA ASN A 46 7.43 4.08 -11.57
C ASN A 46 8.17 5.38 -11.94
N TYR A 47 7.44 6.46 -12.18
CA TYR A 47 8.06 7.77 -12.38
C TYR A 47 8.86 8.19 -11.13
N PHE A 48 8.25 8.13 -9.93
CA PHE A 48 8.93 8.54 -8.70
C PHE A 48 10.10 7.62 -8.32
N LEU A 49 10.01 6.32 -8.58
CA LEU A 49 11.12 5.38 -8.39
C LEU A 49 12.36 5.76 -9.22
N LYS A 50 12.15 6.23 -10.46
CA LYS A 50 13.25 6.70 -11.32
C LYS A 50 13.87 8.02 -10.85
N GLU A 51 13.08 8.83 -10.13
CA GLU A 51 13.54 10.10 -9.57
C GLU A 51 14.43 9.95 -8.32
N ILE A 52 14.48 8.76 -7.70
CA ILE A 52 15.40 8.47 -6.58
C ILE A 52 16.81 8.31 -7.17
N GLY A 53 17.70 9.27 -6.90
CA GLY A 53 19.06 9.31 -7.43
C GLY A 53 20.05 8.44 -6.63
N ASN A 54 19.84 8.27 -5.32
CA ASN A 54 20.69 7.43 -4.48
C ASN A 54 20.44 5.94 -4.80
N ASP A 55 21.46 5.22 -5.25
CA ASP A 55 21.37 3.84 -5.72
C ASP A 55 20.98 2.86 -4.61
N ASN A 56 21.48 3.05 -3.38
CA ASN A 56 21.15 2.17 -2.25
C ASN A 56 19.67 2.31 -1.86
N LEU A 57 19.19 3.55 -1.70
CA LEU A 57 17.78 3.82 -1.40
C LEU A 57 16.87 3.30 -2.49
N ARG A 58 17.22 3.55 -3.76
CA ARG A 58 16.43 3.09 -4.90
C ARG A 58 16.36 1.57 -4.96
N THR A 59 17.49 0.88 -4.78
CA THR A 59 17.56 -0.59 -4.83
C THR A 59 16.74 -1.22 -3.72
N VAL A 60 16.91 -0.81 -2.47
CA VAL A 60 16.13 -1.33 -1.34
C VAL A 60 14.63 -1.08 -1.54
N THR A 61 14.25 0.12 -2.00
CA THR A 61 12.85 0.48 -2.25
C THR A 61 12.22 -0.40 -3.34
N ILE A 62 12.91 -0.60 -4.46
CA ILE A 62 12.44 -1.43 -5.57
C ILE A 62 12.30 -2.91 -5.14
N GLU A 63 13.28 -3.45 -4.44
CA GLU A 63 13.28 -4.86 -4.03
C GLU A 63 12.14 -5.13 -3.02
N LEU A 64 11.89 -4.22 -2.08
CA LEU A 64 10.77 -4.34 -1.15
C LEU A 64 9.42 -4.21 -1.86
N LEU A 65 9.27 -3.27 -2.78
CA LEU A 65 8.07 -3.17 -3.60
C LEU A 65 7.83 -4.43 -4.44
N ASN A 66 8.87 -5.00 -5.04
CA ASN A 66 8.77 -6.23 -5.82
C ASN A 66 8.33 -7.41 -4.93
N LYS A 67 8.88 -7.51 -3.71
CA LYS A 67 8.52 -8.53 -2.73
C LYS A 67 7.03 -8.51 -2.38
N TYR A 68 6.46 -7.33 -2.21
CA TYR A 68 5.07 -7.13 -1.76
C TYR A 68 4.13 -6.58 -2.85
N LYS A 69 4.54 -6.63 -4.12
CA LYS A 69 3.86 -5.99 -5.25
C LYS A 69 2.36 -6.28 -5.34
N LYS A 70 1.98 -7.55 -5.20
CA LYS A 70 0.58 -7.96 -5.34
C LYS A 70 -0.28 -7.32 -4.25
N GLN A 71 0.17 -7.40 -3.02
CA GLN A 71 -0.51 -6.84 -1.85
C GLN A 71 -0.55 -5.32 -1.92
N PHE A 72 0.58 -4.66 -2.21
CA PHE A 72 0.68 -3.20 -2.34
C PHE A 72 -0.32 -2.62 -3.34
N ILE A 73 -0.56 -3.32 -4.45
CA ILE A 73 -1.49 -2.87 -5.49
C ILE A 73 -2.95 -3.08 -5.08
N SER A 74 -3.26 -4.12 -4.30
CA SER A 74 -4.65 -4.52 -4.02
C SER A 74 -5.17 -4.13 -2.64
N TYR A 75 -4.29 -3.95 -1.65
CA TYR A 75 -4.69 -3.73 -0.27
C TYR A 75 -5.24 -2.32 -0.04
N PRO A 76 -6.15 -2.17 0.94
CA PRO A 76 -6.57 -0.87 1.43
C PRO A 76 -5.43 -0.18 2.21
N ALA A 77 -5.49 1.14 2.35
CA ALA A 77 -4.54 1.87 3.20
C ALA A 77 -4.89 1.80 4.69
N ALA A 78 -6.12 1.38 5.03
CA ALA A 78 -6.58 1.24 6.41
C ALA A 78 -7.69 0.19 6.49
N LYS A 79 -7.96 -0.33 7.70
CA LYS A 79 -9.11 -1.22 7.98
C LYS A 79 -10.45 -0.47 7.93
N SER A 80 -10.43 0.78 8.38
CA SER A 80 -11.57 1.70 8.38
C SER A 80 -11.02 3.12 8.43
N MET A 81 -11.56 4.05 7.70
CA MET A 81 -11.21 5.47 7.61
C MET A 81 -10.72 5.85 6.20
N HIS A 82 -9.58 6.57 6.08
CA HIS A 82 -9.11 7.06 4.78
C HIS A 82 -8.59 5.92 3.89
N HIS A 83 -9.12 5.84 2.66
CA HIS A 83 -8.66 4.89 1.64
C HIS A 83 -8.80 3.41 2.05
N ASP A 84 -9.89 3.08 2.78
CA ASP A 84 -10.27 1.73 3.20
C ASP A 84 -10.89 0.88 2.06
N PHE A 85 -10.63 1.25 0.82
CA PHE A 85 -11.09 0.62 -0.40
C PHE A 85 -9.97 -0.17 -1.11
N TYR A 86 -10.37 -1.01 -2.06
CA TYR A 86 -9.44 -1.78 -2.88
C TYR A 86 -8.46 -0.88 -3.64
N SER A 87 -7.18 -1.23 -3.66
CA SER A 87 -6.08 -0.38 -4.17
C SER A 87 -5.89 0.94 -3.42
N GLY A 88 -6.38 1.05 -2.18
CA GLY A 88 -6.25 2.24 -1.35
C GLY A 88 -4.81 2.55 -0.99
N LEU A 89 -3.97 1.52 -0.77
CA LEU A 89 -2.57 1.69 -0.37
C LEU A 89 -1.72 2.35 -1.46
N ILE A 90 -1.79 1.87 -2.70
CA ILE A 90 -1.08 2.51 -3.82
C ILE A 90 -1.64 3.91 -4.13
N TYR A 91 -2.96 4.11 -4.00
CA TYR A 91 -3.59 5.41 -4.17
C TYR A 91 -3.09 6.42 -3.12
N HIS A 92 -3.04 6.03 -1.86
CA HIS A 92 -2.49 6.83 -0.77
C HIS A 92 -1.03 7.23 -1.06
N THR A 93 -0.19 6.24 -1.36
CA THR A 93 1.24 6.44 -1.64
C THR A 93 1.47 7.39 -2.82
N THR A 94 0.78 7.18 -3.95
CA THR A 94 0.96 8.05 -5.13
C THR A 94 0.44 9.46 -4.89
N THR A 95 -0.61 9.63 -4.08
CA THR A 95 -1.11 10.95 -3.67
C THR A 95 -0.09 11.68 -2.81
N MET A 96 0.53 11.01 -1.83
CA MET A 96 1.59 11.58 -1.01
C MET A 96 2.84 11.95 -1.83
N LEU A 97 3.22 11.14 -2.81
CA LEU A 97 4.35 11.42 -3.70
C LEU A 97 4.12 12.70 -4.54
N LYS A 98 2.90 12.96 -4.99
CA LYS A 98 2.54 14.22 -5.68
C LYS A 98 2.69 15.43 -4.75
N ILE A 99 2.26 15.31 -3.51
CA ILE A 99 2.44 16.35 -2.47
C ILE A 99 3.92 16.57 -2.21
N ALA A 100 4.70 15.51 -2.04
CA ALA A 100 6.14 15.59 -1.81
C ALA A 100 6.87 16.29 -2.95
N LYS A 101 6.49 16.03 -4.20
CA LYS A 101 7.06 16.73 -5.37
C LYS A 101 6.84 18.25 -5.28
N ALA A 102 5.65 18.68 -4.86
CA ALA A 102 5.36 20.10 -4.66
C ALA A 102 6.16 20.69 -3.48
N LEU A 103 6.30 19.94 -2.37
CA LEU A 103 7.09 20.37 -1.21
C LEU A 103 8.57 20.53 -1.56
N ILE A 104 9.17 19.62 -2.33
CA ILE A 104 10.57 19.72 -2.78
C ILE A 104 10.79 20.95 -3.63
N ALA A 105 9.82 21.33 -4.48
CA ALA A 105 9.92 22.54 -5.29
C ALA A 105 9.90 23.83 -4.44
N ILE A 106 9.22 23.81 -3.28
CA ILE A 106 9.15 24.93 -2.32
C ILE A 106 10.36 24.93 -1.39
N TYR A 107 10.81 23.76 -0.96
CA TYR A 107 11.90 23.56 0.00
C TYR A 107 13.03 22.72 -0.61
N PRO A 108 13.92 23.34 -1.40
CA PRO A 108 14.99 22.60 -2.11
C PRO A 108 16.03 21.94 -1.21
N SER A 109 16.04 22.28 0.08
CA SER A 109 16.93 21.65 1.10
C SER A 109 16.44 20.27 1.56
N LEU A 110 15.21 19.85 1.20
CA LEU A 110 14.73 18.53 1.52
C LEU A 110 15.52 17.47 0.71
N ASN A 111 15.91 16.40 1.40
CA ASN A 111 16.49 15.25 0.71
C ASN A 111 15.40 14.49 -0.06
N LYS A 112 15.35 14.72 -1.37
CA LYS A 112 14.37 14.14 -2.29
C LYS A 112 14.36 12.62 -2.24
N ASP A 113 15.52 12.00 -2.20
CA ASP A 113 15.68 10.56 -2.30
C ASP A 113 15.17 9.85 -1.05
N LEU A 114 15.51 10.38 0.12
CA LEU A 114 14.96 9.91 1.39
C LEU A 114 13.44 10.12 1.45
N LEU A 115 12.94 11.31 1.07
CA LEU A 115 11.52 11.63 1.13
C LEU A 115 10.69 10.69 0.24
N TYR A 116 11.12 10.45 -1.01
CA TYR A 116 10.40 9.55 -1.91
C TYR A 116 10.48 8.09 -1.43
N SER A 117 11.65 7.62 -1.03
CA SER A 117 11.82 6.26 -0.50
C SER A 117 10.99 6.05 0.77
N GLY A 118 11.02 7.00 1.71
CA GLY A 118 10.22 6.95 2.93
C GLY A 118 8.72 6.91 2.64
N ILE A 119 8.21 7.79 1.76
CA ILE A 119 6.78 7.78 1.37
C ILE A 119 6.38 6.46 0.70
N ILE A 120 7.23 5.87 -0.13
CA ILE A 120 6.91 4.59 -0.78
C ILE A 120 6.85 3.45 0.24
N LEU A 121 7.69 3.48 1.25
CA LEU A 121 7.86 2.37 2.19
C LEU A 121 7.08 2.51 3.49
N HIS A 122 6.73 3.75 3.96
CA HIS A 122 6.16 3.96 5.30
C HIS A 122 4.94 3.07 5.60
N ASP A 123 4.09 2.89 4.62
CA ASP A 123 2.85 2.11 4.73
C ASP A 123 2.94 0.71 4.09
N LEU A 124 4.06 0.36 3.45
CA LEU A 124 4.21 -0.95 2.80
C LEU A 124 4.10 -2.11 3.81
N GLY A 125 4.45 -1.88 5.07
CA GLY A 125 4.27 -2.84 6.15
C GLY A 125 2.81 -3.26 6.38
N LYS A 126 1.84 -2.47 5.94
CA LYS A 126 0.40 -2.83 5.95
C LYS A 126 0.08 -4.07 5.11
N THR A 127 0.93 -4.42 4.17
CA THR A 127 0.81 -5.68 3.40
C THR A 127 1.07 -6.93 4.25
N ILE A 128 1.67 -6.78 5.41
CA ILE A 128 1.90 -7.83 6.42
C ILE A 128 0.93 -7.63 7.60
N GLU A 129 0.72 -6.38 8.00
CA GLU A 129 -0.18 -6.00 9.10
C GLU A 129 -1.62 -6.45 8.85
N LEU A 130 -2.09 -6.35 7.60
CA LEU A 130 -3.46 -6.64 7.21
C LEU A 130 -3.60 -8.02 6.56
N SER A 131 -4.73 -8.69 6.81
CA SER A 131 -4.96 -10.08 6.36
C SER A 131 -5.33 -10.21 4.88
N GLY A 132 -5.75 -9.13 4.22
CA GLY A 132 -6.18 -9.18 2.82
C GLY A 132 -6.82 -7.90 2.32
N PRO A 133 -7.15 -7.85 1.02
CA PRO A 133 -7.66 -6.64 0.39
C PRO A 133 -9.16 -6.38 0.64
N VAL A 134 -9.92 -7.36 1.15
CA VAL A 134 -11.37 -7.28 1.37
C VAL A 134 -11.71 -7.90 2.71
N GLY A 135 -12.59 -7.24 3.48
CA GLY A 135 -12.97 -7.71 4.81
C GLY A 135 -11.78 -7.85 5.75
N THR A 136 -10.82 -6.95 5.60
CA THR A 136 -9.51 -7.05 6.24
C THR A 136 -9.59 -7.04 7.77
N SER A 137 -8.75 -7.84 8.39
CA SER A 137 -8.46 -7.84 9.83
C SER A 137 -6.97 -7.68 10.06
N TYR A 138 -6.56 -7.38 11.27
CA TYR A 138 -5.14 -7.41 11.62
C TYR A 138 -4.64 -8.84 11.72
N THR A 139 -3.41 -9.07 11.26
CA THR A 139 -2.66 -10.29 11.56
C THR A 139 -2.15 -10.22 13.00
N LEU A 140 -1.68 -11.35 13.57
CA LEU A 140 -1.06 -11.33 14.89
C LEU A 140 0.16 -10.41 14.94
N GLU A 141 0.99 -10.46 13.91
CA GLU A 141 2.17 -9.59 13.77
C GLU A 141 1.76 -8.11 13.65
N GLY A 142 0.71 -7.85 12.89
CA GLY A 142 0.15 -6.51 12.74
C GLY A 142 -0.39 -5.91 14.03
N GLU A 143 -1.11 -6.70 14.84
CA GLU A 143 -1.64 -6.25 16.13
C GLU A 143 -0.53 -5.97 17.17
N LEU A 144 0.53 -6.77 17.17
CA LEU A 144 1.57 -6.67 18.19
C LEU A 144 2.66 -5.66 17.85
N LEU A 145 3.05 -5.56 16.60
CA LEU A 145 4.19 -4.73 16.16
C LEU A 145 3.75 -3.49 15.39
N GLY A 146 2.68 -3.57 14.61
CA GLY A 146 2.25 -2.52 13.70
C GLY A 146 3.15 -2.38 12.47
N HIS A 147 2.60 -1.78 11.40
CA HIS A 147 3.27 -1.69 10.10
C HIS A 147 4.59 -0.91 10.11
N ILE A 148 4.75 0.08 11.00
CA ILE A 148 5.97 0.89 11.11
C ILE A 148 7.16 0.03 11.55
N VAL A 149 7.01 -0.72 12.64
CA VAL A 149 8.08 -1.60 13.15
C VAL A 149 8.37 -2.71 12.15
N ILE A 150 7.31 -3.35 11.62
CA ILE A 150 7.43 -4.38 10.58
C ILE A 150 8.23 -3.86 9.39
N MET A 151 7.93 -2.65 8.91
CA MET A 151 8.60 -2.10 7.72
C MET A 151 10.04 -1.71 8.00
N SER A 152 10.32 -1.11 9.17
CA SER A 152 11.69 -0.81 9.58
C SER A 152 12.56 -2.07 9.61
N ASP A 153 12.03 -3.21 10.11
CA ASP A 153 12.73 -4.49 10.12
C ASP A 153 12.91 -5.07 8.71
N GLU A 154 11.90 -4.93 7.85
CA GLU A 154 12.00 -5.37 6.45
C GLU A 154 13.06 -4.59 5.66
N VAL A 155 13.19 -3.28 5.92
CA VAL A 155 14.26 -2.45 5.33
C VAL A 155 15.63 -2.95 5.79
N ALA A 156 15.82 -3.21 7.10
CA ALA A 156 17.07 -3.73 7.63
C ALA A 156 17.44 -5.07 6.99
N ARG A 157 16.50 -6.03 6.99
CA ARG A 157 16.71 -7.37 6.40
C ARG A 157 17.01 -7.30 4.90
N MET A 158 16.38 -6.38 4.18
CA MET A 158 16.64 -6.21 2.74
C MET A 158 18.02 -5.60 2.51
N ALA A 159 18.42 -4.60 3.27
CA ALA A 159 19.74 -4.00 3.19
C ALA A 159 20.84 -5.05 3.48
N ASP A 160 20.70 -5.84 4.55
CA ASP A 160 21.61 -6.94 4.87
C ASP A 160 21.71 -7.96 3.73
N LYS A 161 20.58 -8.38 3.18
CA LYS A 161 20.54 -9.33 2.05
C LYS A 161 21.26 -8.81 0.81
N LEU A 162 21.24 -7.49 0.59
CA LEU A 162 21.88 -6.83 -0.55
C LEU A 162 23.32 -6.43 -0.26
N GLY A 163 23.82 -6.61 0.96
CA GLY A 163 25.15 -6.19 1.38
C GLY A 163 25.30 -4.66 1.43
N ILE A 164 24.21 -3.92 1.71
CA ILE A 164 24.20 -2.47 1.76
C ILE A 164 24.35 -2.04 3.23
N GLU A 165 25.56 -1.65 3.61
CA GLU A 165 25.90 -1.04 4.89
C GLU A 165 26.09 0.47 4.69
N ALA A 166 25.02 1.26 4.83
CA ALA A 166 25.04 2.69 4.51
C ALA A 166 24.22 3.50 5.51
N GLU A 167 24.69 4.72 5.82
CA GLU A 167 24.02 5.64 6.75
C GLU A 167 22.59 5.97 6.29
N GLU A 168 22.37 6.11 4.99
CA GLU A 168 21.05 6.40 4.44
C GLU A 168 20.01 5.32 4.72
N ILE A 169 20.41 4.07 4.96
CA ILE A 169 19.48 3.01 5.39
C ILE A 169 18.99 3.26 6.82
N THR A 170 19.88 3.73 7.70
CA THR A 170 19.50 4.12 9.06
C THR A 170 18.55 5.33 9.03
N LEU A 171 18.85 6.33 8.19
CA LEU A 171 17.99 7.49 8.01
C LEU A 171 16.61 7.11 7.44
N LEU A 172 16.58 6.20 6.45
CA LEU A 172 15.33 5.68 5.89
C LEU A 172 14.48 5.00 6.95
N ARG A 173 15.07 4.13 7.77
CA ARG A 173 14.38 3.46 8.89
C ARG A 173 13.86 4.43 9.96
N HIS A 174 14.53 5.56 10.12
CA HIS A 174 14.12 6.59 11.07
C HIS A 174 12.88 7.39 10.61
N ILE A 175 12.73 7.60 9.30
CA ILE A 175 11.63 8.40 8.76
C ILE A 175 10.39 7.57 8.38
N ILE A 176 10.50 6.24 8.38
CA ILE A 176 9.36 5.31 8.28
C ILE A 176 8.66 5.23 9.64
#